data_313e1d1965cbadfd6599e0e6b394e565
#
_entry.id   313e1d1965cbadfd6599e0e6b394e565
#
_cell.length_a   1.000
_cell.length_b   1.000
_cell.length_c   1.000
_cell.angle_alpha   90.00
_cell.angle_beta   90.00
_cell.angle_gamma   90.00
#
_symmetry.space_group_name_H-M   'P 1'
#
loop_
_entity.id
_entity.type
_entity.pdbx_description
1 polymer ?
#
loop_
_entity_poly.entity_id
_entity_poly.type
_entity_poly.pdbx_seq_one_letter_code
_entity_poly.pdbx_strand_id
1 'polypeptide(L)'
;TEPKFVPATAAKIKVEDFTANIRMIDCVGYVVKAAKGYEDENGPRLVMTPWYSEPIPFTEAAEIGTEKVIKEHSTIGIVVTTDGSIGDIPRSEYIEAEKTVIEELTAVGKPYIVLLNSSHPMLPETEALADSLKEEYKVPVMPISIEAMQERDMYNILKESLYEFPIEQIKVNMP
;
A
#
# COMPACT_ATOMS: atom_id res chain seq x y z
N THR A 1 3.71 21.25 13.51
CA THR A 1 2.90 20.97 12.30
C THR A 1 2.31 19.59 12.45
N GLU A 2 0.99 19.50 12.68
CA GLU A 2 0.29 18.23 12.68
C GLU A 2 0.50 17.56 11.33
N PRO A 3 0.91 16.28 11.30
CA PRO A 3 0.95 15.54 10.04
C PRO A 3 -0.48 15.44 9.51
N LYS A 4 -0.75 16.04 8.37
CA LYS A 4 -2.03 15.88 7.66
C LYS A 4 -1.98 14.55 6.92
N PHE A 5 -2.40 13.49 7.56
CA PHE A 5 -2.44 12.15 6.98
C PHE A 5 -3.53 12.02 5.88
N VAL A 6 -4.59 12.81 5.95
CA VAL A 6 -5.72 12.72 5.02
C VAL A 6 -5.84 14.04 4.24
N PRO A 7 -5.80 14.02 2.89
CA PRO A 7 -6.03 15.21 2.08
C PRO A 7 -7.41 15.82 2.37
N ALA A 8 -7.48 17.13 2.48
CA ALA A 8 -8.74 17.85 2.73
C ALA A 8 -9.74 17.71 1.56
N THR A 9 -9.22 17.59 0.33
CA THR A 9 -10.04 17.52 -0.89
C THR A 9 -9.77 16.22 -1.64
N ALA A 10 -10.83 15.67 -2.25
CA ALA A 10 -10.71 14.52 -3.14
C ALA A 10 -10.41 14.98 -4.58
N ALA A 11 -9.58 14.20 -5.28
CA ALA A 11 -9.43 14.30 -6.72
C ALA A 11 -10.61 13.59 -7.40
N LYS A 12 -11.22 14.26 -8.39
CA LYS A 12 -12.27 13.66 -9.19
C LYS A 12 -11.66 13.03 -10.43
N ILE A 13 -11.80 11.73 -10.56
CA ILE A 13 -11.32 10.98 -11.72
C ILE A 13 -12.45 10.26 -12.43
N LYS A 14 -12.31 10.11 -13.74
CA LYS A 14 -13.22 9.30 -14.55
C LYS A 14 -12.53 7.95 -14.85
N VAL A 15 -13.18 6.86 -14.46
CA VAL A 15 -12.73 5.50 -14.75
C VAL A 15 -13.84 4.82 -15.55
N GLU A 16 -13.58 4.52 -16.82
CA GLU A 16 -14.57 4.02 -17.77
C GLU A 16 -15.85 4.89 -17.79
N ASP A 17 -16.99 4.34 -17.42
CA ASP A 17 -18.29 5.03 -17.45
C ASP A 17 -18.70 5.67 -16.11
N PHE A 18 -17.88 5.54 -15.08
CA PHE A 18 -18.18 6.14 -13.77
C PHE A 18 -17.13 7.17 -13.33
N THR A 19 -17.54 8.00 -12.39
CA THR A 19 -16.68 9.01 -11.78
C THR A 19 -16.46 8.67 -10.32
N ALA A 20 -15.20 8.60 -9.90
CA ALA A 20 -14.81 8.39 -8.53
C ALA A 20 -14.18 9.65 -7.91
N ASN A 21 -14.43 9.87 -6.62
CA ASN A 21 -13.73 10.88 -5.83
C ASN A 21 -12.70 10.15 -4.97
N ILE A 22 -11.41 10.39 -5.24
CA ILE A 22 -10.30 9.66 -4.63
C ILE A 22 -9.47 10.59 -3.74
N ARG A 23 -9.13 10.12 -2.56
CA ARG A 23 -8.12 10.69 -1.67
C ARG A 23 -7.04 9.65 -1.47
N MET A 24 -5.83 9.98 -1.85
CA MET A 24 -4.67 9.13 -1.58
C MET A 24 -4.10 9.52 -0.22
N ILE A 25 -3.90 8.52 0.63
CA ILE A 25 -3.31 8.66 1.96
C ILE A 25 -2.02 7.88 1.95
N ASP A 26 -0.93 8.54 2.30
CA ASP A 26 0.37 7.91 2.48
C ASP A 26 0.60 7.63 3.97
N CYS A 27 1.23 6.51 4.27
CA CYS A 27 1.65 6.13 5.61
C CYS A 27 3.06 5.55 5.58
N VAL A 28 3.72 5.50 6.72
CA VAL A 28 5.11 5.02 6.80
C VAL A 28 5.23 3.54 6.42
N GLY A 29 4.20 2.76 6.69
CA GLY A 29 4.23 1.31 6.51
C GLY A 29 4.94 0.61 7.66
N TYR A 30 5.14 -0.70 7.51
CA TYR A 30 5.89 -1.52 8.46
C TYR A 30 7.38 -1.45 8.17
N VAL A 31 8.18 -1.46 9.24
CA VAL A 31 9.63 -1.31 9.11
C VAL A 31 10.26 -2.59 8.55
N VAL A 32 11.05 -2.44 7.50
CA VAL A 32 11.91 -3.49 6.96
C VAL A 32 13.18 -3.53 7.80
N LYS A 33 13.50 -4.68 8.40
CA LYS A 33 14.62 -4.83 9.36
C LYS A 33 15.99 -4.41 8.81
N ALA A 34 16.22 -4.59 7.51
CA ALA A 34 17.44 -4.18 6.84
C ALA A 34 17.47 -2.68 6.47
N ALA A 35 16.36 -1.95 6.64
CA ALA A 35 16.33 -0.51 6.37
C ALA A 35 17.18 0.25 7.41
N LYS A 36 17.74 1.37 6.97
CA LYS A 36 18.56 2.23 7.84
C LYS A 36 17.74 3.43 8.32
N GLY A 37 18.14 3.99 9.48
CA GLY A 37 17.63 5.29 9.94
C GLY A 37 16.50 5.23 10.99
N TYR A 38 16.12 4.05 11.46
CA TYR A 38 15.22 3.87 12.60
C TYR A 38 15.97 3.70 13.93
N GLU A 39 17.31 3.54 13.88
CA GLU A 39 18.21 3.55 15.02
C GLU A 39 19.30 4.60 14.79
N ASP A 40 19.83 5.17 15.86
CA ASP A 40 20.99 6.04 15.89
C ASP A 40 22.06 5.50 16.87
N GLU A 41 23.15 6.24 17.06
CA GLU A 41 24.27 5.83 17.95
C GLU A 41 23.83 5.64 19.43
N ASN A 42 22.67 6.16 19.82
CA ASN A 42 22.13 6.10 21.18
C ASN A 42 20.99 5.08 21.33
N GLY A 43 20.64 4.36 20.27
CA GLY A 43 19.58 3.36 20.25
C GLY A 43 18.41 3.70 19.32
N PRO A 44 17.18 3.21 19.60
CA PRO A 44 16.03 3.47 18.76
C PRO A 44 15.74 4.96 18.63
N ARG A 45 15.58 5.45 17.39
CA ARG A 45 15.18 6.84 17.12
C ARG A 45 13.80 7.11 17.71
N LEU A 46 13.72 8.10 18.61
CA LEU A 46 12.47 8.51 19.22
C LEU A 46 11.78 9.62 18.42
N VAL A 47 10.46 9.57 18.33
CA VAL A 47 9.63 10.56 17.62
C VAL A 47 8.40 10.93 18.45
N MET A 48 7.98 12.19 18.33
CA MET A 48 6.72 12.65 18.87
C MET A 48 5.58 12.28 17.93
N THR A 49 4.48 11.80 18.49
CA THR A 49 3.26 11.48 17.72
C THR A 49 2.06 12.23 18.32
N PRO A 50 0.97 12.42 17.54
CA PRO A 50 -0.24 13.05 18.08
C PRO A 50 -0.97 12.19 19.13
N TRP A 51 -0.62 10.92 19.26
CA TRP A 51 -1.32 9.95 20.10
C TRP A 51 -0.71 9.77 21.49
N TYR A 52 0.56 10.19 21.68
CA TYR A 52 1.28 10.03 22.94
C TYR A 52 1.88 11.36 23.40
N SER A 53 1.87 11.59 24.70
CA SER A 53 2.46 12.77 25.32
C SER A 53 3.98 12.72 25.42
N GLU A 54 4.57 11.53 25.29
CA GLU A 54 5.99 11.28 25.35
C GLU A 54 6.51 10.72 24.00
N PRO A 55 7.79 10.94 23.67
CA PRO A 55 8.40 10.35 22.50
C PRO A 55 8.40 8.82 22.57
N ILE A 56 8.04 8.16 21.47
CA ILE A 56 8.07 6.70 21.32
C ILE A 56 9.05 6.29 20.22
N PRO A 57 9.50 5.04 20.16
CA PRO A 57 10.34 4.56 19.07
C PRO A 57 9.69 4.78 17.72
N PHE A 58 10.49 5.16 16.72
CA PHE A 58 10.02 5.41 15.35
C PHE A 58 9.29 4.19 14.75
N THR A 59 9.80 2.98 15.02
CA THR A 59 9.20 1.72 14.57
C THR A 59 7.77 1.56 15.10
N GLU A 60 7.58 1.78 16.40
CA GLU A 60 6.27 1.72 17.04
C GLU A 60 5.33 2.81 16.51
N ALA A 61 5.83 4.03 16.32
CA ALA A 61 5.06 5.12 15.74
C ALA A 61 4.62 4.83 14.29
N ALA A 62 5.47 4.17 13.51
CA ALA A 62 5.18 3.75 12.14
C ALA A 62 4.08 2.69 12.10
N GLU A 63 4.16 1.68 12.94
CA GLU A 63 3.14 0.62 13.08
C GLU A 63 1.78 1.19 13.48
N ILE A 64 1.72 1.99 14.56
CA ILE A 64 0.48 2.62 15.04
C ILE A 64 -0.11 3.54 13.96
N GLY A 65 0.72 4.34 13.29
CA GLY A 65 0.25 5.24 12.22
C GLY A 65 -0.32 4.46 11.04
N THR A 66 0.33 3.39 10.63
CA THR A 66 -0.11 2.51 9.53
C THR A 66 -1.41 1.80 9.90
N GLU A 67 -1.50 1.23 11.08
CA GLU A 67 -2.71 0.57 11.60
C GLU A 67 -3.91 1.52 11.61
N LYS A 68 -3.73 2.78 12.07
CA LYS A 68 -4.77 3.80 12.06
C LYS A 68 -5.22 4.17 10.64
N VAL A 69 -4.28 4.31 9.70
CA VAL A 69 -4.63 4.56 8.29
C VAL A 69 -5.44 3.39 7.75
N ILE A 70 -5.00 2.16 7.98
CA ILE A 70 -5.71 0.96 7.54
C ILE A 70 -7.12 0.91 8.15
N LYS A 71 -7.27 1.05 9.47
CA LYS A 71 -8.54 0.83 10.16
C LYS A 71 -9.52 2.00 10.02
N GLU A 72 -9.03 3.23 10.16
CA GLU A 72 -9.89 4.41 10.37
C GLU A 72 -10.04 5.28 9.12
N HIS A 73 -9.05 5.34 8.22
CA HIS A 73 -9.00 6.34 7.17
C HIS A 73 -9.07 5.79 5.75
N SER A 74 -8.64 4.55 5.51
CA SER A 74 -8.68 3.96 4.17
C SER A 74 -10.00 3.23 3.88
N THR A 75 -10.42 3.24 2.62
CA THR A 75 -11.53 2.43 2.11
C THR A 75 -11.01 1.23 1.32
N ILE A 76 -9.85 1.41 0.69
CA ILE A 76 -9.12 0.39 -0.05
C ILE A 76 -7.63 0.54 0.22
N GLY A 77 -6.90 -0.56 0.24
CA GLY A 77 -5.44 -0.60 0.39
C GLY A 77 -4.72 -0.72 -0.95
N ILE A 78 -3.61 -0.02 -1.08
CA ILE A 78 -2.61 -0.27 -2.13
C ILE A 78 -1.32 -0.65 -1.41
N VAL A 79 -1.01 -1.94 -1.40
CA VAL A 79 0.22 -2.46 -0.80
C VAL A 79 1.34 -2.34 -1.81
N VAL A 80 2.42 -1.67 -1.44
CA VAL A 80 3.62 -1.57 -2.31
C VAL A 80 4.72 -2.45 -1.75
N THR A 81 5.15 -3.41 -2.54
CA THR A 81 6.30 -4.27 -2.25
C THR A 81 7.30 -4.25 -3.42
N THR A 82 8.36 -5.02 -3.36
CA THR A 82 9.40 -5.04 -4.39
C THR A 82 9.90 -6.45 -4.67
N ASP A 83 10.42 -6.69 -5.86
CA ASP A 83 11.16 -7.89 -6.21
C ASP A 83 12.63 -7.88 -5.73
N GLY A 84 13.05 -6.80 -5.05
CA GLY A 84 14.42 -6.60 -4.58
C GLY A 84 15.34 -5.92 -5.58
N SER A 85 14.85 -5.54 -6.76
CA SER A 85 15.64 -4.82 -7.77
C SER A 85 15.71 -3.31 -7.50
N ILE A 86 14.98 -2.80 -6.52
CA ILE A 86 14.96 -1.40 -6.11
C ILE A 86 15.85 -1.22 -4.88
N GLY A 87 16.96 -0.50 -5.05
CA GLY A 87 17.92 -0.24 -3.97
C GLY A 87 18.76 -1.46 -3.58
N ASP A 88 19.32 -1.43 -2.37
CA ASP A 88 20.32 -2.40 -1.90
C ASP A 88 19.75 -3.49 -0.98
N ILE A 89 18.45 -3.42 -0.66
CA ILE A 89 17.78 -4.37 0.25
C ILE A 89 17.20 -5.52 -0.57
N PRO A 90 17.59 -6.78 -0.30
CA PRO A 90 17.06 -7.92 -1.03
C PRO A 90 15.59 -8.20 -0.73
N ARG A 91 14.90 -8.84 -1.67
CA ARG A 91 13.48 -9.21 -1.55
C ARG A 91 13.12 -9.90 -0.23
N SER A 92 14.01 -10.78 0.27
CA SER A 92 13.79 -11.54 1.52
C SER A 92 13.49 -10.67 2.73
N GLU A 93 14.05 -9.46 2.78
CA GLU A 93 13.90 -8.55 3.92
C GLU A 93 12.52 -7.85 3.94
N TYR A 94 11.82 -7.83 2.80
CA TYR A 94 10.49 -7.21 2.71
C TYR A 94 9.35 -8.15 3.06
N ILE A 95 9.56 -9.48 3.00
CA ILE A 95 8.50 -10.49 3.10
C ILE A 95 7.74 -10.39 4.42
N GLU A 96 8.43 -10.18 5.54
CA GLU A 96 7.79 -10.11 6.86
C GLU A 96 6.86 -8.89 6.94
N ALA A 97 7.35 -7.70 6.57
CA ALA A 97 6.55 -6.47 6.57
C ALA A 97 5.37 -6.55 5.57
N GLU A 98 5.59 -7.14 4.40
CA GLU A 98 4.56 -7.39 3.41
C GLU A 98 3.44 -8.27 3.95
N LYS A 99 3.77 -9.40 4.58
CA LYS A 99 2.79 -10.31 5.18
C LYS A 99 2.00 -9.65 6.29
N THR A 100 2.64 -8.89 7.14
CA THR A 100 1.98 -8.15 8.23
C THR A 100 0.89 -7.21 7.71
N VAL A 101 1.19 -6.37 6.71
CA VAL A 101 0.18 -5.45 6.16
C VAL A 101 -0.96 -6.17 5.46
N ILE A 102 -0.67 -7.28 4.77
CA ILE A 102 -1.67 -8.09 4.09
C ILE A 102 -2.60 -8.79 5.10
N GLU A 103 -2.05 -9.34 6.18
CA GLU A 103 -2.82 -9.94 7.25
C GLU A 103 -3.74 -8.92 7.93
N GLU A 104 -3.27 -7.71 8.17
CA GLU A 104 -4.09 -6.64 8.75
C GLU A 104 -5.23 -6.19 7.83
N LEU A 105 -4.95 -5.96 6.54
CA LEU A 105 -5.97 -5.58 5.56
C LEU A 105 -7.04 -6.68 5.46
N THR A 106 -6.61 -7.94 5.42
CA THR A 106 -7.49 -9.10 5.39
C THR A 106 -8.33 -9.22 6.67
N ALA A 107 -7.72 -9.05 7.84
CA ALA A 107 -8.43 -9.12 9.13
C ALA A 107 -9.48 -8.01 9.29
N VAL A 108 -9.24 -6.83 8.74
CA VAL A 108 -10.21 -5.71 8.73
C VAL A 108 -11.27 -5.88 7.65
N GLY A 109 -11.08 -6.83 6.71
CA GLY A 109 -12.01 -7.07 5.60
C GLY A 109 -12.03 -5.94 4.55
N LYS A 110 -10.94 -5.18 4.43
CA LYS A 110 -10.82 -4.13 3.42
C LYS A 110 -10.28 -4.69 2.11
N PRO A 111 -10.85 -4.29 0.96
CA PRO A 111 -10.28 -4.64 -0.33
C PRO A 111 -8.90 -4.02 -0.50
N TYR A 112 -8.01 -4.71 -1.19
CA TYR A 112 -6.67 -4.21 -1.50
C TYR A 112 -6.10 -4.85 -2.76
N ILE A 113 -5.12 -4.18 -3.34
CA ILE A 113 -4.26 -4.70 -4.42
C ILE A 113 -2.81 -4.60 -4.00
N VAL A 114 -1.95 -5.35 -4.67
CA VAL A 114 -0.49 -5.31 -4.45
C VAL A 114 0.20 -4.77 -5.69
N LEU A 115 1.09 -3.79 -5.50
CA LEU A 115 2.02 -3.32 -6.52
C LEU A 115 3.39 -3.93 -6.25
N LEU A 116 3.88 -4.73 -7.18
CA LEU A 116 5.23 -5.29 -7.15
C LEU A 116 6.17 -4.33 -7.88
N ASN A 117 6.82 -3.42 -7.12
CA ASN A 117 7.74 -2.45 -7.69
C ASN A 117 9.05 -3.11 -8.12
N SER A 118 9.37 -2.97 -9.39
CA SER A 118 10.55 -3.55 -10.03
C SER A 118 11.21 -2.57 -10.97
N SER A 119 12.54 -2.62 -11.07
CA SER A 119 13.29 -1.93 -12.13
C SER A 119 12.97 -2.50 -13.51
N HIS A 120 12.52 -3.75 -13.56
CA HIS A 120 12.26 -4.49 -14.80
C HIS A 120 10.96 -5.29 -14.71
N PRO A 121 9.79 -4.63 -14.66
CA PRO A 121 8.50 -5.30 -14.38
C PRO A 121 8.07 -6.32 -15.43
N MET A 122 8.65 -6.27 -16.64
CA MET A 122 8.33 -7.16 -17.75
C MET A 122 9.27 -8.38 -17.86
N LEU A 123 10.19 -8.57 -16.91
CA LEU A 123 11.03 -9.75 -16.91
C LEU A 123 10.23 -10.99 -16.48
N PRO A 124 10.48 -12.17 -17.09
CA PRO A 124 9.78 -13.41 -16.73
C PRO A 124 9.86 -13.75 -15.24
N GLU A 125 10.98 -13.43 -14.58
CA GLU A 125 11.17 -13.67 -13.15
C GLU A 125 10.26 -12.79 -12.30
N THR A 126 10.07 -11.51 -12.70
CA THR A 126 9.19 -10.57 -12.00
C THR A 126 7.72 -10.94 -12.23
N GLU A 127 7.36 -11.34 -13.44
CA GLU A 127 6.01 -11.83 -13.75
C GLU A 127 5.69 -13.10 -12.97
N ALA A 128 6.61 -14.08 -12.93
CA ALA A 128 6.44 -15.30 -12.15
C ALA A 128 6.30 -15.04 -10.65
N LEU A 129 7.03 -14.09 -10.10
CA LEU A 129 6.87 -13.66 -8.71
C LEU A 129 5.50 -13.02 -8.48
N ALA A 130 5.05 -12.14 -9.37
CA ALA A 130 3.73 -11.52 -9.29
C ALA A 130 2.61 -12.57 -9.32
N ASP A 131 2.70 -13.57 -10.20
CA ASP A 131 1.74 -14.67 -10.28
C ASP A 131 1.73 -15.51 -8.99
N SER A 132 2.90 -15.80 -8.43
CA SER A 132 3.03 -16.52 -7.15
C SER A 132 2.37 -15.75 -5.99
N LEU A 133 2.62 -14.44 -5.90
CA LEU A 133 2.01 -13.58 -4.88
C LEU A 133 0.49 -13.46 -5.06
N LYS A 134 0.03 -13.38 -6.31
CA LYS A 134 -1.41 -13.37 -6.64
C LYS A 134 -2.10 -14.67 -6.18
N GLU A 135 -1.45 -15.81 -6.37
CA GLU A 135 -1.96 -17.09 -5.88
C GLU A 135 -1.94 -17.19 -4.35
N GLU A 136 -0.90 -16.66 -3.70
CA GLU A 136 -0.76 -16.67 -2.23
C GLU A 136 -1.82 -15.77 -1.57
N TYR A 137 -1.95 -14.51 -2.04
CA TYR A 137 -2.78 -13.49 -1.39
C TYR A 137 -4.22 -13.42 -1.90
N LYS A 138 -4.50 -14.06 -3.05
CA LYS A 138 -5.83 -14.08 -3.71
C LYS A 138 -6.38 -12.69 -4.06
N VAL A 139 -5.49 -11.77 -4.38
CA VAL A 139 -5.77 -10.39 -4.81
C VAL A 139 -4.96 -10.04 -6.05
N PRO A 140 -5.32 -8.99 -6.81
CA PRO A 140 -4.50 -8.53 -7.91
C PRO A 140 -3.09 -8.14 -7.46
N VAL A 141 -2.09 -8.63 -8.18
CA VAL A 141 -0.68 -8.22 -8.02
C VAL A 141 -0.22 -7.68 -9.36
N MET A 142 0.22 -6.42 -9.36
CA MET A 142 0.62 -5.71 -10.58
C MET A 142 2.12 -5.42 -10.54
N PRO A 143 2.93 -6.07 -11.41
CA PRO A 143 4.32 -5.70 -11.57
C PRO A 143 4.40 -4.32 -12.26
N ILE A 144 5.16 -3.40 -11.68
CA ILE A 144 5.26 -2.01 -12.17
C ILE A 144 6.62 -1.40 -11.83
N SER A 145 7.08 -0.46 -12.63
CA SER A 145 8.17 0.44 -12.25
C SER A 145 7.57 1.76 -11.79
N ILE A 146 7.60 2.02 -10.48
CA ILE A 146 7.07 3.27 -9.92
C ILE A 146 7.90 4.47 -10.42
N GLU A 147 9.21 4.30 -10.60
CA GLU A 147 10.08 5.35 -11.12
C GLU A 147 9.72 5.76 -12.57
N ALA A 148 9.31 4.79 -13.39
CA ALA A 148 8.94 5.02 -14.80
C ALA A 148 7.43 5.11 -15.02
N MET A 149 6.63 5.18 -13.94
CA MET A 149 5.17 5.17 -13.99
C MET A 149 4.61 6.35 -14.78
N GLN A 150 3.64 6.06 -15.64
CA GLN A 150 2.92 7.03 -16.47
C GLN A 150 1.45 7.15 -16.02
N GLU A 151 0.75 8.14 -16.57
CA GLU A 151 -0.68 8.37 -16.30
C GLU A 151 -1.54 7.13 -16.56
N ARG A 152 -1.24 6.38 -17.62
CA ARG A 152 -1.95 5.12 -17.94
C ARG A 152 -1.77 4.05 -16.85
N ASP A 153 -0.61 3.98 -16.24
CA ASP A 153 -0.34 3.00 -15.19
C ASP A 153 -1.10 3.36 -13.92
N MET A 154 -1.12 4.65 -13.57
CA MET A 154 -1.95 5.15 -12.46
C MET A 154 -3.43 4.87 -12.71
N TYR A 155 -3.91 5.08 -13.94
CA TYR A 155 -5.29 4.76 -14.30
C TYR A 155 -5.60 3.27 -14.10
N ASN A 156 -4.71 2.37 -14.55
CA ASN A 156 -4.88 0.93 -14.38
C ASN A 156 -4.87 0.52 -12.90
N ILE A 157 -3.97 1.08 -12.09
CA ILE A 157 -3.93 0.85 -10.64
C ILE A 157 -5.26 1.23 -9.99
N LEU A 158 -5.78 2.41 -10.29
CA LEU A 158 -7.04 2.89 -9.74
C LEU A 158 -8.24 2.05 -10.23
N LYS A 159 -8.22 1.65 -11.49
CA LYS A 159 -9.24 0.77 -12.07
C LYS A 159 -9.28 -0.59 -11.38
N GLU A 160 -8.14 -1.28 -11.27
CA GLU A 160 -8.05 -2.57 -10.58
C GLU A 160 -8.45 -2.43 -9.10
N SER A 161 -8.00 -1.36 -8.43
CA SER A 161 -8.39 -1.09 -7.05
C SER A 161 -9.91 -0.97 -6.89
N LEU A 162 -10.59 -0.33 -7.83
CA LEU A 162 -12.05 -0.15 -7.77
C LEU A 162 -12.81 -1.44 -8.04
N TYR A 163 -12.24 -2.37 -8.80
CA TYR A 163 -12.86 -3.68 -9.03
C TYR A 163 -12.81 -4.62 -7.82
N GLU A 164 -11.94 -4.37 -6.86
CA GLU A 164 -11.88 -5.15 -5.62
C GLU A 164 -13.02 -4.81 -4.64
N PHE A 165 -13.81 -3.76 -4.90
CA PHE A 165 -14.99 -3.50 -4.09
C PHE A 165 -16.06 -4.57 -4.31
N PRO A 166 -16.65 -5.11 -3.25
CA PRO A 166 -17.74 -6.07 -3.38
C PRO A 166 -18.95 -5.42 -4.07
N ILE A 167 -19.60 -6.17 -4.96
CA ILE A 167 -20.85 -5.74 -5.59
C ILE A 167 -21.97 -5.88 -4.56
N GLU A 168 -22.45 -4.78 -4.02
CA GLU A 168 -23.53 -4.79 -3.02
C GLU A 168 -24.92 -4.93 -3.64
N GLN A 169 -25.15 -4.41 -4.84
CA GLN A 169 -26.47 -4.42 -5.47
C GLN A 169 -26.40 -4.37 -7.00
N ILE A 170 -27.10 -5.27 -7.67
CA ILE A 170 -27.37 -5.22 -9.12
C ILE A 170 -28.84 -4.87 -9.32
N LYS A 171 -29.16 -3.70 -9.91
CA LYS A 171 -30.51 -3.35 -10.35
C LYS A 171 -30.69 -3.74 -11.81
N VAL A 172 -31.53 -4.72 -12.07
CA VAL A 172 -31.94 -5.09 -13.43
C VAL A 172 -33.23 -4.37 -13.76
N ASN A 173 -33.17 -3.36 -14.62
CA ASN A 173 -34.38 -2.77 -15.20
C ASN A 173 -34.77 -3.61 -16.42
N MET A 174 -35.82 -4.39 -16.29
CA MET A 174 -36.42 -5.07 -17.44
C MET A 174 -37.40 -4.09 -18.12
N PRO A 175 -37.43 -4.03 -19.46
CA PRO A 175 -38.37 -3.19 -20.22
C PRO A 175 -39.80 -3.65 -20.08
#